data_f78b9e2712ff6e9554eab9d38d2bf77b
#
_entry.id   f78b9e2712ff6e9554eab9d38d2bf77b
#
_cell.length_a   1.000
_cell.length_b   1.000
_cell.length_c   1.000
_cell.angle_alpha   90.00
_cell.angle_beta   90.00
_cell.angle_gamma   90.00
#
_symmetry.space_group_name_H-M   'P 1'
#
loop_
_entity.id
_entity.type
_entity.pdbx_description
1 polymer ?
#
loop_
_entity_poly.entity_id
_entity_poly.type
_entity_poly.pdbx_seq_one_letter_code
_entity_poly.pdbx_strand_id
1 'polypeptide(L)'
;LAFAVAPCNGNDKRYFNPLLEKIHGLGIKFKAVLADAQYSSRKVRTVAEAYGAEPVIPVRRDSKVKEALRVGKDFIIRGARRMVELFRRRMSIERLFRRAKEWLMLGSLRVRGLEQVAIHSALSLTAMLAIALTALQHRQPRLIRSIKHLTA
;
A
#
# COMPACT_ATOMS: atom_id res chain seq x y z
N LEU A 1 -1.64 -9.65 4.49
CA LEU A 1 -0.86 -8.42 4.48
C LEU A 1 0.61 -8.75 4.20
N ALA A 2 1.23 -8.04 3.27
CA ALA A 2 2.68 -8.13 3.02
C ALA A 2 3.32 -6.77 3.29
N PHE A 3 4.51 -6.77 3.85
CA PHE A 3 5.29 -5.56 4.09
C PHE A 3 6.79 -5.85 3.92
N ALA A 4 7.56 -4.79 3.74
CA ALA A 4 9.01 -4.80 3.76
C ALA A 4 9.52 -3.60 4.55
N VAL A 5 10.62 -3.78 5.26
CA VAL A 5 11.34 -2.71 5.95
C VAL A 5 12.67 -2.50 5.24
N ALA A 6 12.99 -1.26 4.97
CA ALA A 6 14.16 -0.88 4.22
C ALA A 6 14.83 0.37 4.82
N PRO A 7 16.14 0.56 4.60
CA PRO A 7 16.79 1.83 4.90
C PRO A 7 16.13 2.97 4.12
N CYS A 8 16.03 4.16 4.75
CA CYS A 8 15.35 5.32 4.15
C CYS A 8 16.00 5.87 2.86
N ASN A 9 17.25 5.52 2.58
CA ASN A 9 17.96 5.86 1.35
C ASN A 9 17.71 4.85 0.20
N GLY A 10 16.91 3.82 0.42
CA GLY A 10 16.57 2.80 -0.55
C GLY A 10 15.55 3.27 -1.59
N ASN A 11 15.61 2.68 -2.80
CA ASN A 11 14.58 2.89 -3.81
C ASN A 11 13.44 1.91 -3.58
N ASP A 12 12.28 2.40 -3.18
CA ASP A 12 11.08 1.61 -2.84
C ASP A 12 10.61 0.69 -3.97
N LYS A 13 10.90 1.03 -5.23
CA LYS A 13 10.56 0.18 -6.39
C LYS A 13 11.20 -1.21 -6.34
N ARG A 14 12.31 -1.37 -5.64
CA ARG A 14 12.98 -2.68 -5.47
C ARG A 14 12.11 -3.68 -4.73
N TYR A 15 11.24 -3.20 -3.85
CA TYR A 15 10.38 -4.03 -3.02
C TYR A 15 9.03 -4.34 -3.68
N PHE A 16 8.75 -3.73 -4.84
CA PHE A 16 7.46 -3.91 -5.52
C PHE A 16 7.21 -5.37 -5.91
N ASN A 17 8.13 -5.98 -6.67
CA ASN A 17 7.99 -7.38 -7.07
C ASN A 17 8.01 -8.35 -5.88
N PRO A 18 8.98 -8.28 -4.93
CA PRO A 18 8.97 -9.14 -3.74
C PRO A 18 7.69 -9.05 -2.91
N LEU A 19 7.05 -7.88 -2.84
CA LEU A 19 5.77 -7.73 -2.14
C LEU A 19 4.62 -8.41 -2.89
N LEU A 20 4.57 -8.31 -4.22
CA LEU A 20 3.57 -9.01 -5.01
C LEU A 20 3.75 -10.52 -4.96
N GLU A 21 4.99 -11.02 -5.00
CA GLU A 21 5.32 -12.44 -4.81
C GLU A 21 4.81 -12.97 -3.47
N LYS A 22 5.07 -12.23 -2.37
CA LYS A 22 4.55 -12.59 -1.04
C LYS A 22 3.03 -12.66 -1.01
N ILE A 23 2.34 -11.70 -1.62
CA ILE A 23 0.87 -11.67 -1.67
C ILE A 23 0.35 -12.84 -2.49
N HIS A 24 0.97 -13.12 -3.63
CA HIS A 24 0.60 -14.24 -4.51
C HIS A 24 0.85 -15.58 -3.82
N GLY A 25 1.98 -15.74 -3.12
CA GLY A 25 2.31 -16.94 -2.35
C GLY A 25 1.33 -17.21 -1.19
N LEU A 26 0.61 -16.20 -0.71
CA LEU A 26 -0.49 -16.35 0.25
C LEU A 26 -1.82 -16.76 -0.41
N GLY A 27 -1.84 -17.04 -1.72
CA GLY A 27 -3.05 -17.38 -2.45
C GLY A 27 -4.01 -16.21 -2.68
N ILE A 28 -3.60 -14.98 -2.37
CA ILE A 28 -4.45 -13.79 -2.50
C ILE A 28 -4.46 -13.32 -3.95
N LYS A 29 -5.62 -13.41 -4.59
CA LYS A 29 -5.84 -12.85 -5.94
C LYS A 29 -6.21 -11.37 -5.84
N PHE A 30 -5.52 -10.54 -6.61
CA PHE A 30 -5.78 -9.10 -6.67
C PHE A 30 -6.00 -8.67 -8.12
N LYS A 31 -7.00 -7.81 -8.35
CA LYS A 31 -7.41 -7.36 -9.69
C LYS A 31 -6.74 -6.05 -10.11
N ALA A 32 -6.22 -5.28 -9.16
CA ALA A 32 -5.57 -4.01 -9.43
C ALA A 32 -4.46 -3.73 -8.43
N VAL A 33 -3.41 -3.07 -8.89
CA VAL A 33 -2.31 -2.57 -8.07
C VAL A 33 -2.31 -1.06 -8.12
N LEU A 34 -2.47 -0.44 -6.96
CA LEU A 34 -2.56 1.00 -6.80
C LEU A 34 -1.23 1.52 -6.22
N ALA A 35 -0.56 2.41 -6.93
CA ALA A 35 0.67 3.03 -6.44
C ALA A 35 0.71 4.52 -6.81
N ASP A 36 1.63 5.26 -6.19
CA ASP A 36 1.85 6.66 -6.51
C ASP A 36 2.68 6.84 -7.80
N ALA A 37 2.85 8.10 -8.21
CA ALA A 37 3.60 8.44 -9.41
C ALA A 37 5.09 8.07 -9.33
N GLN A 38 5.65 7.85 -8.13
CA GLN A 38 7.04 7.42 -7.97
C GLN A 38 7.25 6.02 -8.55
N TYR A 39 6.24 5.17 -8.50
CA TYR A 39 6.25 3.83 -9.09
C TYR A 39 6.03 3.83 -10.62
N SER A 40 5.82 4.98 -11.24
CA SER A 40 5.55 5.07 -12.68
C SER A 40 6.79 4.67 -13.49
N SER A 41 6.83 3.41 -13.89
CA SER A 41 7.80 2.88 -14.83
C SER A 41 7.21 1.71 -15.63
N ARG A 42 7.73 1.48 -16.82
CA ARG A 42 7.30 0.34 -17.66
C ARG A 42 7.47 -0.98 -16.90
N LYS A 43 8.64 -1.20 -16.28
CA LYS A 43 8.93 -2.41 -15.51
C LYS A 43 7.89 -2.70 -14.42
N VAL A 44 7.51 -1.69 -13.63
CA VAL A 44 6.51 -1.87 -12.56
C VAL A 44 5.15 -2.25 -13.13
N ARG A 45 4.74 -1.65 -14.25
CA ARG A 45 3.47 -1.99 -14.92
C ARG A 45 3.48 -3.41 -15.46
N THR A 46 4.54 -3.80 -16.17
CA THR A 46 4.68 -5.16 -16.69
C THR A 46 4.67 -6.21 -15.58
N VAL A 47 5.30 -5.94 -14.44
CA VAL A 47 5.25 -6.84 -13.28
C VAL A 47 3.83 -6.97 -12.75
N ALA A 48 3.07 -5.89 -12.59
CA ALA A 48 1.68 -5.97 -12.13
C ALA A 48 0.80 -6.78 -13.10
N GLU A 49 0.97 -6.55 -14.41
CA GLU A 49 0.27 -7.25 -15.49
C GLU A 49 0.59 -8.74 -15.51
N ALA A 50 1.85 -9.13 -15.23
CA ALA A 50 2.26 -10.53 -15.13
C ALA A 50 1.52 -11.31 -14.03
N TYR A 51 1.08 -10.63 -12.97
CA TYR A 51 0.20 -11.18 -11.93
C TYR A 51 -1.30 -11.07 -12.27
N GLY A 52 -1.65 -10.68 -13.50
CA GLY A 52 -3.04 -10.49 -13.93
C GLY A 52 -3.73 -9.28 -13.32
N ALA A 53 -2.97 -8.32 -12.80
CA ALA A 53 -3.50 -7.14 -12.14
C ALA A 53 -3.35 -5.87 -12.99
N GLU A 54 -4.40 -5.04 -12.96
CA GLU A 54 -4.42 -3.74 -13.63
C GLU A 54 -3.54 -2.72 -12.86
N PRO A 55 -2.49 -2.14 -13.48
CA PRO A 55 -1.65 -1.15 -12.81
C PRO A 55 -2.29 0.24 -12.84
N VAL A 56 -2.81 0.70 -11.71
CA VAL A 56 -3.40 2.04 -11.54
C VAL A 56 -2.35 2.97 -10.93
N ILE A 57 -1.44 3.45 -11.76
CA ILE A 57 -0.27 4.24 -11.38
C ILE A 57 -0.24 5.52 -12.21
N PRO A 58 -0.28 6.72 -11.61
CA PRO A 58 -0.19 7.98 -12.35
C PRO A 58 1.15 8.12 -13.08
N VAL A 59 1.16 8.86 -14.18
CA VAL A 59 2.41 9.20 -14.86
C VAL A 59 3.11 10.33 -14.11
N ARG A 60 4.43 10.25 -13.97
CA ARG A 60 5.23 11.32 -13.34
C ARG A 60 5.17 12.60 -14.18
N ARG A 61 5.06 13.75 -13.52
CA ARG A 61 5.03 15.06 -14.19
C ARG A 61 6.36 15.41 -14.88
N ASP A 62 7.47 14.96 -14.32
CA ASP A 62 8.85 15.17 -14.81
C ASP A 62 9.27 14.15 -15.87
N SER A 63 8.37 13.26 -16.29
CA SER A 63 8.71 12.27 -17.31
C SER A 63 8.82 12.96 -18.68
N LYS A 64 9.85 12.58 -19.48
CA LYS A 64 10.05 13.05 -20.86
C LYS A 64 8.98 12.56 -21.85
N VAL A 65 7.88 12.02 -21.36
CA VAL A 65 6.74 11.59 -22.16
C VAL A 65 6.10 12.81 -22.79
N LYS A 66 5.91 12.80 -24.10
CA LYS A 66 5.26 13.90 -24.85
C LYS A 66 3.95 14.27 -24.21
N GLU A 67 3.63 15.58 -24.20
CA GLU A 67 2.44 16.15 -23.57
C GLU A 67 1.15 15.42 -23.98
N ALA A 68 1.01 15.09 -25.29
CA ALA A 68 -0.12 14.33 -25.81
C ALA A 68 -0.30 12.95 -25.16
N LEU A 69 0.81 12.26 -24.84
CA LEU A 69 0.77 10.97 -24.14
C LEU A 69 0.48 11.14 -22.66
N ARG A 70 0.87 12.25 -22.05
CA ARG A 70 0.51 12.58 -20.67
C ARG A 70 -0.98 12.87 -20.57
N VAL A 71 -1.50 13.73 -21.42
CA VAL A 71 -2.92 14.07 -21.50
C VAL A 71 -3.76 12.83 -21.75
N GLY A 72 -3.36 11.99 -22.72
CA GLY A 72 -4.06 10.72 -22.98
C GLY A 72 -4.07 9.77 -21.79
N LYS A 73 -2.93 9.60 -21.10
CA LYS A 73 -2.83 8.72 -19.93
C LYS A 73 -3.52 9.30 -18.69
N ASP A 74 -3.41 10.60 -18.47
CA ASP A 74 -4.16 11.29 -17.43
C ASP A 74 -5.67 11.27 -17.72
N PHE A 75 -6.07 11.34 -19.00
CA PHE A 75 -7.46 11.20 -19.41
C PHE A 75 -7.98 9.78 -19.16
N ILE A 76 -7.19 8.75 -19.46
CA ILE A 76 -7.54 7.36 -19.15
C ILE A 76 -7.69 7.17 -17.64
N ILE A 77 -6.78 7.72 -16.83
CA ILE A 77 -6.84 7.64 -15.38
C ILE A 77 -7.97 8.50 -14.79
N ARG A 78 -8.21 9.69 -15.34
CA ARG A 78 -9.23 10.63 -14.84
C ARG A 78 -10.60 10.43 -15.48
N GLY A 79 -10.64 9.99 -16.73
CA GLY A 79 -11.88 9.86 -17.50
C GLY A 79 -12.71 8.62 -17.16
N ALA A 80 -12.08 7.52 -16.79
CA ALA A 80 -12.81 6.33 -16.39
C ALA A 80 -13.20 6.45 -14.92
N ARG A 81 -14.48 6.62 -14.61
CA ARG A 81 -15.02 6.65 -13.22
C ARG A 81 -14.42 5.55 -12.35
N ARG A 82 -14.30 4.34 -12.87
CA ARG A 82 -13.69 3.19 -12.21
C ARG A 82 -12.24 3.45 -11.79
N MET A 83 -11.42 4.04 -12.67
CA MET A 83 -10.02 4.31 -12.39
C MET A 83 -9.84 5.38 -11.31
N VAL A 84 -10.66 6.43 -11.34
CA VAL A 84 -10.69 7.47 -10.31
C VAL A 84 -11.10 6.87 -8.95
N GLU A 85 -12.11 6.01 -8.96
CA GLU A 85 -12.58 5.34 -7.75
C GLU A 85 -11.53 4.38 -7.18
N LEU A 86 -10.90 3.55 -8.03
CA LEU A 86 -9.79 2.70 -7.63
C LEU A 86 -8.63 3.51 -7.07
N PHE A 87 -8.24 4.60 -7.74
CA PHE A 87 -7.15 5.46 -7.28
C PHE A 87 -7.44 6.11 -5.92
N ARG A 88 -8.69 6.49 -5.65
CA ARG A 88 -9.10 6.99 -4.32
C ARG A 88 -8.90 5.96 -3.21
N ARG A 89 -9.00 4.66 -3.51
CA ARG A 89 -8.74 3.58 -2.54
C ARG A 89 -7.28 3.55 -2.07
N ARG A 90 -6.33 4.15 -2.81
CA ARG A 90 -4.95 4.31 -2.40
C ARG A 90 -4.82 5.02 -1.04
N MET A 91 -5.73 5.95 -0.75
CA MET A 91 -5.78 6.64 0.55
C MET A 91 -5.95 5.68 1.75
N SER A 92 -6.35 4.43 1.51
CA SER A 92 -6.49 3.44 2.57
C SER A 92 -5.15 3.07 3.20
N ILE A 93 -4.08 3.00 2.40
CA ILE A 93 -2.74 2.68 2.91
C ILE A 93 -2.17 3.85 3.72
N GLU A 94 -2.42 5.10 3.31
CA GLU A 94 -2.00 6.28 4.05
C GLU A 94 -2.68 6.34 5.43
N ARG A 95 -3.99 6.04 5.47
CA ARG A 95 -4.72 5.94 6.75
C ARG A 95 -4.23 4.80 7.64
N LEU A 96 -3.78 3.69 7.05
CA LEU A 96 -3.17 2.59 7.79
C LEU A 96 -1.86 3.04 8.42
N PHE A 97 -0.96 3.63 7.64
CA PHE A 97 0.31 4.14 8.16
C PHE A 97 0.12 5.24 9.20
N ARG A 98 -0.85 6.13 9.01
CA ARG A 98 -1.19 7.15 10.00
C ARG A 98 -1.53 6.50 11.34
N ARG A 99 -2.45 5.54 11.38
CA ARG A 99 -2.81 4.82 12.60
C ARG A 99 -1.63 4.09 13.23
N ALA A 100 -0.82 3.42 12.41
CA ALA A 100 0.37 2.73 12.89
C ALA A 100 1.39 3.69 13.53
N LYS A 101 1.54 4.89 12.97
CA LYS A 101 2.41 5.94 13.53
C LYS A 101 1.86 6.55 14.81
N GLU A 102 0.56 6.86 14.84
CA GLU A 102 -0.08 7.56 15.98
C GLU A 102 -0.30 6.62 17.18
N TRP A 103 -0.73 5.37 16.96
CA TRP A 103 -1.17 4.48 18.02
C TRP A 103 -0.21 3.33 18.34
N LEU A 104 0.65 2.96 17.39
CA LEU A 104 1.55 1.81 17.53
C LEU A 104 3.04 2.21 17.46
N MET A 105 3.34 3.46 17.72
CA MET A 105 4.69 4.02 17.86
C MET A 105 5.59 3.86 16.63
N LEU A 106 5.03 3.58 15.44
CA LEU A 106 5.84 3.53 14.21
C LEU A 106 6.33 4.90 13.74
N GLY A 107 5.83 6.00 14.30
CA GLY A 107 6.29 7.37 14.05
C GLY A 107 7.48 7.79 14.92
N SER A 108 7.66 7.15 16.08
CA SER A 108 8.72 7.45 17.06
C SER A 108 9.32 6.15 17.59
N LEU A 109 10.07 5.48 16.71
CA LEU A 109 10.69 4.19 17.04
C LEU A 109 11.75 4.36 18.15
N ARG A 110 11.60 3.59 19.21
CA ARG A 110 12.58 3.50 20.32
C ARG A 110 13.60 2.39 20.13
N VAL A 111 13.51 1.66 19.00
CA VAL A 111 14.39 0.57 18.63
C VAL A 111 15.36 1.00 17.54
N ARG A 112 16.56 0.41 17.54
CA ARG A 112 17.61 0.68 16.55
C ARG A 112 17.94 -0.58 15.76
N GLY A 113 18.36 -0.39 14.51
CA GLY A 113 18.69 -1.49 13.60
C GLY A 113 17.48 -1.99 12.81
N LEU A 114 17.76 -2.42 11.58
CA LEU A 114 16.72 -2.78 10.61
C LEU A 114 15.87 -3.97 11.08
N GLU A 115 16.50 -4.93 11.70
CA GLU A 115 15.83 -6.14 12.24
C GLU A 115 14.83 -5.78 13.34
N GLN A 116 15.23 -4.96 14.31
CA GLN A 116 14.38 -4.56 15.42
C GLN A 116 13.20 -3.71 14.92
N VAL A 117 13.44 -2.84 13.93
CA VAL A 117 12.38 -2.07 13.27
C VAL A 117 11.43 -3.01 12.52
N ALA A 118 11.93 -4.05 11.88
CA ALA A 118 11.09 -5.04 11.20
C ALA A 118 10.21 -5.83 12.17
N ILE A 119 10.76 -6.26 13.30
CA ILE A 119 10.01 -6.94 14.36
C ILE A 119 8.93 -6.02 14.92
N HIS A 120 9.27 -4.78 15.28
CA HIS A 120 8.30 -3.80 15.79
C HIS A 120 7.18 -3.54 14.78
N SER A 121 7.53 -3.39 13.50
CA SER A 121 6.55 -3.20 12.42
C SER A 121 5.63 -4.42 12.25
N ALA A 122 6.19 -5.63 12.33
CA ALA A 122 5.41 -6.87 12.26
C ALA A 122 4.41 -6.97 13.42
N LEU A 123 4.85 -6.71 14.65
CA LEU A 123 3.99 -6.70 15.84
C LEU A 123 2.88 -5.67 15.72
N SER A 124 3.20 -4.46 15.29
CA SER A 124 2.22 -3.38 15.08
C SER A 124 1.14 -3.77 14.06
N LEU A 125 1.55 -4.35 12.93
CA LEU A 125 0.60 -4.81 11.91
C LEU A 125 -0.22 -6.01 12.37
N THR A 126 0.37 -6.92 13.14
CA THR A 126 -0.34 -8.05 13.74
C THR A 126 -1.40 -7.58 14.74
N ALA A 127 -1.08 -6.60 15.58
CA ALA A 127 -2.04 -5.98 16.50
C ALA A 127 -3.23 -5.36 15.73
N MET A 128 -2.98 -4.63 14.64
CA MET A 128 -4.04 -4.08 13.80
C MET A 128 -4.94 -5.16 13.17
N LEU A 129 -4.34 -6.28 12.75
CA LEU A 129 -5.10 -7.42 12.20
C LEU A 129 -5.92 -8.12 13.28
N ALA A 130 -5.37 -8.29 14.48
CA ALA A 130 -6.10 -8.86 15.61
C ALA A 130 -7.33 -8.03 15.96
N ILE A 131 -7.17 -6.70 16.03
CA ILE A 131 -8.28 -5.75 16.24
C ILE A 131 -9.37 -5.93 15.17
N ALA A 132 -8.96 -5.98 13.91
CA ALA A 132 -9.89 -6.14 12.80
C ALA A 132 -10.64 -7.48 12.89
N LEU A 133 -9.95 -8.56 13.24
CA LEU A 133 -10.53 -9.89 13.39
C LEU A 133 -11.54 -9.92 14.56
N THR A 134 -11.15 -9.40 15.72
CA THR A 134 -12.03 -9.29 16.89
C THR A 134 -13.31 -8.52 16.56
N ALA A 135 -13.18 -7.36 15.89
CA ALA A 135 -14.33 -6.57 15.47
C ALA A 135 -15.27 -7.34 14.53
N LEU A 136 -14.74 -8.16 13.64
CA LEU A 136 -15.53 -9.02 12.75
C LEU A 136 -16.22 -10.14 13.53
N GLN A 137 -15.52 -10.81 14.44
CA GLN A 137 -16.09 -11.88 15.29
C GLN A 137 -17.25 -11.37 16.14
N HIS A 138 -17.14 -10.15 16.67
CA HIS A 138 -18.20 -9.50 17.42
C HIS A 138 -19.26 -8.80 16.57
N ARG A 139 -19.25 -9.01 15.25
CA ARG A 139 -20.19 -8.40 14.30
C ARG A 139 -20.22 -6.86 14.34
N GLN A 140 -19.09 -6.26 14.66
CA GLN A 140 -18.93 -4.80 14.76
C GLN A 140 -18.01 -4.26 13.64
N PRO A 141 -18.41 -4.31 12.35
CA PRO A 141 -17.56 -3.93 11.24
C PRO A 141 -17.10 -2.45 11.28
N ARG A 142 -17.82 -1.61 12.02
CA ARG A 142 -17.43 -0.20 12.24
C ARG A 142 -16.12 -0.08 13.01
N LEU A 143 -15.80 -1.05 13.86
CA LEU A 143 -14.61 -1.04 14.73
C LEU A 143 -13.36 -1.69 14.09
N ILE A 144 -13.45 -2.30 12.91
CA ILE A 144 -12.32 -2.94 12.21
C ILE A 144 -11.07 -2.04 12.14
N ARG A 145 -11.26 -0.73 12.15
CA ARG A 145 -10.18 0.26 12.04
C ARG A 145 -9.96 1.05 13.33
N SER A 146 -10.62 0.71 14.39
CA SER A 146 -10.59 1.50 15.62
C SER A 146 -9.68 0.86 16.66
N ILE A 147 -8.45 1.37 16.76
CA ILE A 147 -7.50 0.96 17.80
C ILE A 147 -7.97 1.53 19.15
N LYS A 148 -8.55 2.71 19.15
CA LYS A 148 -8.95 3.46 20.35
C LYS A 148 -9.99 2.75 21.25
N HIS A 149 -10.87 1.94 20.68
CA HIS A 149 -11.91 1.25 21.44
C HIS A 149 -11.44 0.00 22.20
N LEU A 150 -10.19 -0.43 21.98
CA LEU A 150 -9.60 -1.57 22.70
C LEU A 150 -8.70 -1.14 23.86
N THR A 151 -8.42 0.15 23.96
CA THR A 151 -7.58 0.73 25.04
C THR A 151 -8.43 1.49 26.06
N ALA A 152 -9.73 1.49 25.90
CA ALA A 152 -10.72 1.98 26.86
C ALA A 152 -11.43 0.81 27.54
#